data_365870a2d4050716cf1c5060a93b4ada
#
_entry.id   365870a2d4050716cf1c5060a93b4ada
#
_cell.length_a   1.000
_cell.length_b   1.000
_cell.length_c   1.000
_cell.angle_alpha   90.00
_cell.angle_beta   90.00
_cell.angle_gamma   90.00
#
_symmetry.space_group_name_H-M   'P 1'
#
loop_
_entity.id
_entity.type
_entity.pdbx_description
1 polymer ?
#
loop_
_entity_poly.entity_id
_entity_poly.type
_entity_poly.pdbx_seq_one_letter_code
_entity_poly.pdbx_strand_id
1 'polypeptide(L)'
;YDAYLRISYKWKIDYVNKPLARYRIHRNSKSWKDGRKLLTVELGLIMENLKQVDCEIEAKFPAEFRALKRFRDVQLSLVDWENGDKKRARKRLRIYVHDSIVYLILYFLVYFPYRYVYYPCYRMYTKGIVAS
;
A
#
# COMPACT_ATOMS: atom_id res chain seq x y z
N TYR A 1 3.12 -5.70 11.49
CA TYR A 1 3.89 -4.42 11.40
C TYR A 1 3.62 -3.51 12.59
N ASP A 2 2.37 -3.36 13.06
CA ASP A 2 2.00 -2.46 14.15
C ASP A 2 2.86 -2.63 15.42
N ALA A 3 3.04 -3.87 15.89
CA ALA A 3 3.85 -4.17 17.08
C ALA A 3 5.30 -3.70 16.92
N TYR A 4 5.90 -3.94 15.75
CA TYR A 4 7.28 -3.51 15.47
C TYR A 4 7.42 -1.99 15.47
N LEU A 5 6.46 -1.26 14.91
CA LEU A 5 6.47 0.19 14.90
C LEU A 5 6.33 0.78 16.31
N ARG A 6 5.47 0.21 17.15
CA ARG A 6 5.34 0.64 18.55
C ARG A 6 6.59 0.33 19.39
N ILE A 7 7.25 -0.80 19.12
CA ILE A 7 8.51 -1.15 19.76
C ILE A 7 9.60 -0.18 19.29
N SER A 8 9.72 0.07 17.98
CA SER A 8 10.77 0.97 17.42
C SER A 8 10.63 2.41 17.89
N TYR A 9 9.44 2.84 18.28
CA TYR A 9 9.22 4.17 18.85
C TYR A 9 9.92 4.35 20.21
N LYS A 10 9.99 3.29 21.02
CA LYS A 10 10.60 3.31 22.37
C LYS A 10 11.99 2.72 22.42
N TRP A 11 12.32 1.82 21.51
CA TRP A 11 13.53 1.01 21.56
C TRP A 11 14.27 1.05 20.23
N LYS A 12 15.60 1.05 20.28
CA LYS A 12 16.41 0.87 19.08
C LYS A 12 16.19 -0.54 18.53
N ILE A 13 15.88 -0.65 17.25
CA ILE A 13 15.78 -1.92 16.54
C ILE A 13 17.03 -2.08 15.67
N ASP A 14 17.66 -3.23 15.76
CA ASP A 14 18.74 -3.64 14.87
C ASP A 14 18.27 -4.76 13.94
N TYR A 15 19.01 -5.00 12.87
CA TYR A 15 18.66 -6.02 11.90
C TYR A 15 19.84 -6.97 11.64
N VAL A 16 19.53 -8.21 11.32
CA VAL A 16 20.51 -9.21 10.91
C VAL A 16 20.56 -9.25 9.39
N ASN A 17 21.70 -8.85 8.81
CA ASN A 17 21.88 -8.83 7.35
C ASN A 17 22.18 -10.24 6.80
N LYS A 18 21.28 -11.19 7.10
CA LYS A 18 21.32 -12.57 6.59
C LYS A 18 19.89 -13.05 6.36
N PRO A 19 19.62 -13.83 5.32
CA PRO A 19 18.32 -14.44 5.12
C PRO A 19 18.09 -15.52 6.17
N LEU A 20 17.24 -15.24 7.16
CA LEU A 20 16.93 -16.13 8.29
C LEU A 20 15.72 -17.03 8.02
N ALA A 21 14.89 -16.70 7.02
CA ALA A 21 13.70 -17.46 6.70
C ALA A 21 13.43 -17.47 5.20
N ARG A 22 12.78 -18.53 4.72
CA ARG A 22 12.25 -18.62 3.35
C ARG A 22 10.73 -18.51 3.40
N TYR A 23 10.17 -17.53 2.69
CA TYR A 23 8.73 -17.39 2.56
C TYR A 23 8.23 -18.10 1.29
N ARG A 24 7.36 -19.11 1.46
CA ARG A 24 6.75 -19.81 0.33
C ARG A 24 5.56 -19.00 -0.18
N ILE A 25 5.66 -18.49 -1.38
CA ILE A 25 4.54 -17.84 -2.07
C ILE A 25 3.75 -18.91 -2.83
N HIS A 26 2.45 -19.01 -2.59
CA HIS A 26 1.54 -19.86 -3.35
C HIS A 26 0.21 -19.14 -3.63
N ARG A 27 -0.44 -19.50 -4.74
CA ARG A 27 -1.67 -18.82 -5.23
C ARG A 27 -2.83 -18.81 -4.23
N ASN A 28 -2.84 -19.72 -3.26
CA ASN A 28 -3.88 -19.83 -2.25
C ASN A 28 -3.53 -19.13 -0.93
N SER A 29 -2.36 -18.47 -0.82
CA SER A 29 -2.03 -17.73 0.39
C SER A 29 -2.97 -16.53 0.56
N LYS A 30 -3.36 -16.25 1.80
CA LYS A 30 -4.20 -15.10 2.16
C LYS A 30 -3.58 -13.78 1.67
N SER A 31 -2.27 -13.64 1.84
CA SER A 31 -1.51 -12.47 1.39
C SER A 31 -1.57 -12.26 -0.13
N TRP A 32 -1.76 -13.33 -0.91
CA TRP A 32 -1.88 -13.23 -2.36
C TRP A 32 -3.29 -12.84 -2.81
N LYS A 33 -4.33 -13.42 -2.18
CA LYS A 33 -5.73 -13.19 -2.55
C LYS A 33 -6.28 -11.85 -2.06
N ASP A 34 -6.01 -11.52 -0.80
CA ASP A 34 -6.62 -10.37 -0.11
C ASP A 34 -5.58 -9.33 0.33
N GLY A 35 -4.32 -9.48 -0.07
CA GLY A 35 -3.19 -8.73 0.45
C GLY A 35 -3.37 -7.21 0.38
N ARG A 36 -3.97 -6.70 -0.70
CA ARG A 36 -4.21 -5.26 -0.84
C ARG A 36 -5.27 -4.76 0.14
N LYS A 37 -6.38 -5.49 0.31
CA LYS A 37 -7.43 -5.13 1.29
C LYS A 37 -6.90 -5.20 2.71
N LEU A 38 -6.18 -6.28 3.05
CA LEU A 38 -5.54 -6.46 4.35
C LEU A 38 -4.55 -5.34 4.63
N LEU A 39 -3.68 -5.03 3.66
CA LEU A 39 -2.69 -3.96 3.79
C LEU A 39 -3.34 -2.60 4.04
N THR A 40 -4.44 -2.26 3.38
CA THR A 40 -5.12 -0.97 3.57
C THR A 40 -5.78 -0.84 4.93
N VAL A 41 -6.34 -1.92 5.46
CA VAL A 41 -6.89 -1.98 6.82
C VAL A 41 -5.76 -1.88 7.84
N GLU A 42 -4.71 -2.66 7.68
CA GLU A 42 -3.54 -2.69 8.56
C GLU A 42 -2.87 -1.31 8.65
N LEU A 43 -2.65 -0.64 7.50
CA LEU A 43 -2.09 0.72 7.48
C LEU A 43 -2.98 1.74 8.23
N GLY A 44 -4.31 1.60 8.13
CA GLY A 44 -5.23 2.44 8.91
C GLY A 44 -5.04 2.26 10.40
N LEU A 45 -5.05 1.01 10.86
CA LEU A 45 -4.85 0.67 12.27
C LEU A 45 -3.47 1.11 12.78
N ILE A 46 -2.43 0.93 12.00
CA ILE A 46 -1.07 1.40 12.33
C ILE A 46 -1.06 2.91 12.58
N MET A 47 -1.65 3.70 11.70
CA MET A 47 -1.70 5.16 11.84
C MET A 47 -2.48 5.59 13.09
N GLU A 48 -3.59 4.92 13.38
CA GLU A 48 -4.40 5.17 14.58
C GLU A 48 -3.64 4.78 15.85
N ASN A 49 -3.03 3.60 15.87
CA ASN A 49 -2.28 3.12 17.02
C ASN A 49 -1.04 3.99 17.32
N LEU A 50 -0.35 4.47 16.30
CA LEU A 50 0.77 5.39 16.48
C LEU A 50 0.30 6.72 17.13
N LYS A 51 -0.85 7.25 16.72
CA LYS A 51 -1.44 8.46 17.34
C LYS A 51 -1.89 8.23 18.79
N GLN A 52 -2.26 7.01 19.15
CA GLN A 52 -2.56 6.66 20.56
C GLN A 52 -1.29 6.58 21.41
N VAL A 53 -0.16 6.16 20.82
CA VAL A 53 1.13 6.14 21.53
C VAL A 53 1.71 7.54 21.75
N ASP A 54 1.55 8.40 20.74
CA ASP A 54 1.99 9.80 20.77
C ASP A 54 1.06 10.64 19.90
N CYS A 55 0.25 11.50 20.53
CA CYS A 55 -0.69 12.36 19.80
C CYS A 55 -0.02 13.39 18.88
N GLU A 56 1.26 13.71 19.13
CA GLU A 56 2.05 14.65 18.31
C GLU A 56 2.88 13.96 17.22
N ILE A 57 2.79 12.64 17.06
CA ILE A 57 3.65 11.87 16.15
C ILE A 57 3.51 12.35 14.69
N GLU A 58 2.31 12.76 14.28
CA GLU A 58 2.08 13.29 12.93
C GLU A 58 2.80 14.64 12.71
N ALA A 59 2.90 15.46 13.77
CA ALA A 59 3.65 16.71 13.73
C ALA A 59 5.17 16.48 13.75
N LYS A 60 5.62 15.44 14.45
CA LYS A 60 7.05 15.06 14.52
C LYS A 60 7.55 14.43 13.21
N PHE A 61 6.69 13.69 12.50
CA PHE A 61 7.01 12.96 11.28
C PHE A 61 6.03 13.25 10.13
N PRO A 62 5.87 14.53 9.72
CA PRO A 62 4.82 14.92 8.78
C PRO A 62 5.05 14.36 7.38
N ALA A 63 6.30 14.16 6.95
CA ALA A 63 6.62 13.61 5.63
C ALA A 63 6.27 12.12 5.55
N GLU A 64 6.64 11.36 6.58
CA GLU A 64 6.39 9.92 6.69
C GLU A 64 4.89 9.63 6.79
N PHE A 65 4.16 10.38 7.61
CA PHE A 65 2.70 10.24 7.71
C PHE A 65 2.00 10.59 6.40
N ARG A 66 2.46 11.62 5.70
CA ARG A 66 1.95 11.96 4.36
C ARG A 66 2.21 10.83 3.36
N ALA A 67 3.40 10.24 3.38
CA ALA A 67 3.76 9.12 2.54
C ALA A 67 2.90 7.88 2.83
N LEU A 68 2.69 7.52 4.10
CA LEU A 68 1.83 6.42 4.53
C LEU A 68 0.38 6.65 4.08
N LYS A 69 -0.16 7.83 4.31
CA LYS A 69 -1.52 8.20 3.91
C LYS A 69 -1.69 8.09 2.39
N ARG A 70 -0.75 8.67 1.62
CA ARG A 70 -0.75 8.57 0.17
C ARG A 70 -0.72 7.12 -0.30
N PHE A 71 0.18 6.31 0.25
CA PHE A 71 0.29 4.90 -0.09
C PHE A 71 -1.02 4.15 0.18
N ARG A 72 -1.63 4.35 1.36
CA ARG A 72 -2.93 3.77 1.71
C ARG A 72 -4.04 4.20 0.74
N ASP A 73 -4.13 5.49 0.44
CA ASP A 73 -5.18 6.03 -0.44
C ASP A 73 -5.04 5.50 -1.88
N VAL A 74 -3.82 5.34 -2.38
CA VAL A 74 -3.55 4.72 -3.67
C VAL A 74 -3.97 3.24 -3.67
N GLN A 75 -3.63 2.48 -2.63
CA GLN A 75 -4.07 1.08 -2.53
C GLN A 75 -5.60 0.96 -2.45
N LEU A 76 -6.26 1.83 -1.68
CA LEU A 76 -7.73 1.89 -1.63
C LEU A 76 -8.33 2.26 -2.98
N SER A 77 -7.71 3.16 -3.74
CA SER A 77 -8.19 3.51 -5.08
C SER A 77 -8.12 2.33 -6.04
N LEU A 78 -7.08 1.50 -5.94
CA LEU A 78 -6.96 0.28 -6.73
C LEU A 78 -8.03 -0.76 -6.35
N VAL A 79 -8.35 -0.88 -5.05
CA VAL A 79 -9.46 -1.75 -4.58
C VAL A 79 -10.81 -1.24 -5.08
N ASP A 80 -11.07 0.08 -4.99
CA ASP A 80 -12.30 0.68 -5.50
C ASP A 80 -12.42 0.46 -7.02
N TRP A 81 -11.33 0.61 -7.78
CA TRP A 81 -11.29 0.37 -9.22
C TRP A 81 -11.53 -1.10 -9.58
N GLU A 82 -10.92 -2.03 -8.86
CA GLU A 82 -11.12 -3.48 -9.02
C GLU A 82 -12.58 -3.88 -8.78
N ASN A 83 -13.24 -3.25 -7.80
CA ASN A 83 -14.66 -3.44 -7.49
C ASN A 83 -15.59 -2.71 -8.47
N GLY A 84 -15.07 -1.97 -9.46
CA GLY A 84 -15.84 -1.24 -10.45
C GLY A 84 -16.25 0.18 -10.05
N ASP A 85 -15.95 0.63 -8.83
CA ASP A 85 -16.22 1.99 -8.37
C ASP A 85 -15.15 2.98 -8.86
N LYS A 86 -15.17 3.23 -10.15
CA LYS A 86 -14.23 4.16 -10.80
C LYS A 86 -14.35 5.60 -10.29
N LYS A 87 -15.55 6.02 -9.87
CA LYS A 87 -15.80 7.37 -9.37
C LYS A 87 -15.06 7.59 -8.06
N ARG A 88 -15.16 6.62 -7.14
CA ARG A 88 -14.50 6.65 -5.84
C ARG A 88 -12.98 6.54 -5.98
N ALA A 89 -12.51 5.64 -6.83
CA ALA A 89 -11.09 5.49 -7.14
C ALA A 89 -10.47 6.81 -7.63
N ARG A 90 -11.08 7.48 -8.61
CA ARG A 90 -10.60 8.77 -9.12
C ARG A 90 -10.66 9.88 -8.07
N LYS A 91 -11.71 9.92 -7.25
CA LYS A 91 -11.80 10.91 -6.16
C LYS A 91 -10.60 10.83 -5.21
N ARG A 92 -10.15 9.61 -4.89
CA ARG A 92 -8.96 9.40 -4.05
C ARG A 92 -7.66 9.82 -4.77
N LEU A 93 -7.47 9.41 -6.02
CA LEU A 93 -6.26 9.70 -6.78
C LEU A 93 -6.10 11.18 -7.13
N ARG A 94 -7.20 11.91 -7.30
CA ARG A 94 -7.20 13.34 -7.67
C ARG A 94 -6.33 14.20 -6.75
N ILE A 95 -6.23 13.83 -5.47
CA ILE A 95 -5.45 14.56 -4.47
C ILE A 95 -3.95 14.50 -4.79
N TYR A 96 -3.50 13.42 -5.46
CA TYR A 96 -2.08 13.10 -5.68
C TYR A 96 -1.61 13.27 -7.13
N VAL A 97 -2.47 13.74 -8.05
CA VAL A 97 -2.11 13.86 -9.47
C VAL A 97 -0.94 14.83 -9.73
N HIS A 98 -0.73 15.79 -8.83
CA HIS A 98 0.37 16.75 -8.91
C HIS A 98 1.65 16.26 -8.24
N ASP A 99 1.59 15.19 -7.45
CA ASP A 99 2.75 14.67 -6.72
C ASP A 99 3.70 13.88 -7.64
N SER A 100 3.16 13.22 -8.67
CA SER A 100 3.95 12.44 -9.63
C SER A 100 3.17 12.12 -10.89
N ILE A 101 3.90 12.06 -12.02
CA ILE A 101 3.37 11.61 -13.31
C ILE A 101 2.73 10.22 -13.23
N VAL A 102 3.23 9.35 -12.36
CA VAL A 102 2.68 8.01 -12.14
C VAL A 102 1.25 8.07 -11.63
N TYR A 103 0.95 8.96 -10.68
CA TYR A 103 -0.42 9.12 -10.16
C TYR A 103 -1.35 9.77 -11.18
N LEU A 104 -0.83 10.68 -12.01
CA LEU A 104 -1.57 11.24 -13.12
C LEU A 104 -1.95 10.17 -14.14
N ILE A 105 -1.00 9.34 -14.54
CA ILE A 105 -1.24 8.20 -15.45
C ILE A 105 -2.28 7.25 -14.83
N LEU A 106 -2.11 6.87 -13.56
CA LEU A 106 -3.04 5.99 -12.87
C LEU A 106 -4.45 6.58 -12.80
N TYR A 107 -4.58 7.90 -12.56
CA TYR A 107 -5.85 8.60 -12.58
C TYR A 107 -6.59 8.47 -13.92
N PHE A 108 -5.87 8.61 -15.04
CA PHE A 108 -6.44 8.40 -16.36
C PHE A 108 -6.74 6.93 -16.66
N LEU A 109 -5.89 6.00 -16.23
CA LEU A 109 -6.12 4.57 -16.45
C LEU A 109 -7.40 4.06 -15.78
N VAL A 110 -7.83 4.67 -14.67
CA VAL A 110 -9.08 4.31 -13.97
C VAL A 110 -10.35 4.56 -14.83
N TYR A 111 -10.29 5.33 -15.91
CA TYR A 111 -11.41 5.42 -16.85
C TYR A 111 -11.69 4.10 -17.58
N PHE A 112 -10.68 3.26 -17.75
CA PHE A 112 -10.80 1.96 -18.38
C PHE A 112 -11.17 0.88 -17.34
N PRO A 113 -11.75 -0.26 -17.76
CA PRO A 113 -11.99 -1.36 -16.83
C PRO A 113 -10.69 -1.93 -16.27
N TYR A 114 -10.62 -2.13 -14.95
CA TYR A 114 -9.46 -2.67 -14.23
C TYR A 114 -8.89 -3.94 -14.88
N ARG A 115 -9.78 -4.87 -15.26
CA ARG A 115 -9.42 -6.17 -15.82
C ARG A 115 -8.58 -6.08 -17.10
N TYR A 116 -8.81 -5.07 -17.93
CA TYR A 116 -8.12 -4.93 -19.22
C TYR A 116 -6.83 -4.13 -19.12
N VAL A 117 -6.66 -3.34 -18.10
CA VAL A 117 -5.50 -2.43 -17.95
C VAL A 117 -4.55 -2.94 -16.88
N TYR A 118 -5.01 -3.01 -15.64
CA TYR A 118 -4.13 -3.31 -14.51
C TYR A 118 -3.73 -4.79 -14.46
N TYR A 119 -4.66 -5.69 -14.72
CA TYR A 119 -4.41 -7.13 -14.62
C TYR A 119 -3.33 -7.63 -15.58
N PRO A 120 -3.30 -7.25 -16.87
CA PRO A 120 -2.23 -7.61 -17.78
C PRO A 120 -0.86 -7.08 -17.33
N CYS A 121 -0.78 -5.80 -16.92
CA CYS A 121 0.46 -5.19 -16.44
C CYS A 121 1.00 -5.90 -15.19
N TYR A 122 0.12 -6.19 -14.23
CA TYR A 122 0.48 -6.92 -13.03
C TYR A 122 0.98 -8.35 -13.33
N ARG A 123 0.34 -9.04 -14.27
CA ARG A 123 0.75 -10.39 -14.70
C ARG A 123 2.11 -10.40 -15.39
N MET A 124 2.43 -9.38 -16.17
CA MET A 124 3.75 -9.23 -16.79
C MET A 124 4.82 -9.00 -15.73
N TYR A 125 4.55 -8.12 -14.76
CA TYR A 125 5.46 -7.85 -13.65
C TYR A 125 5.74 -9.10 -12.81
N THR A 126 4.71 -9.86 -12.44
CA THR A 126 4.88 -11.08 -11.63
C THR A 126 5.57 -12.22 -12.37
N LYS A 127 5.40 -12.33 -13.69
CA LYS A 127 6.14 -13.30 -14.52
C LYS A 127 7.64 -12.97 -14.59
N GLY A 128 8.00 -11.70 -14.67
CA GLY A 128 9.40 -11.27 -14.65
C GLY A 128 10.13 -11.58 -13.34
N ILE A 129 9.43 -11.50 -12.20
CA ILE A 129 10.01 -11.82 -10.88
C ILE A 129 10.18 -13.33 -10.65
N VAL A 130 9.31 -14.15 -11.24
CA VAL A 130 9.38 -15.63 -11.09
C VAL A 130 10.39 -16.26 -12.06
N ALA A 131 10.78 -15.54 -13.11
CA ALA A 131 11.74 -15.99 -14.12
C ALA A 131 13.19 -15.59 -13.80
N SER A 132 13.42 -14.76 -12.80
CA SER A 132 14.73 -14.37 -12.25
C SER A 132 15.03 -15.10 -10.93
#